data_b36c8e6f59fbdab1e310ca9929913603
#
_entry.id   b36c8e6f59fbdab1e310ca9929913603
#
_cell.length_a   1.000
_cell.length_b   1.000
_cell.length_c   1.000
_cell.angle_alpha   90.00
_cell.angle_beta   90.00
_cell.angle_gamma   90.00
#
_symmetry.space_group_name_H-M   'P 1'
#
loop_
_entity.id
_entity.type
_entity.pdbx_description
1 polymer ?
#
loop_
_entity_poly.entity_id
_entity_poly.type
_entity_poly.pdbx_seq_one_letter_code
_entity_poly.pdbx_strand_id
1 'polypeptide(L)'
;MRNVLLIFLTVSLAVICCFSPGLAAEKAEPVRHIVIFKYSSDASEEQIQKVTDAFLSLRKKIPGITGFETGVNNSSLGKNYGFTHVYLMTFKDEAARDAYLPHPEHEKFRELLRNSPIFEESFVVDWVPHE
;
A
#
# COMPACT_ATOMS: atom_id res chain seq x y z
N MET A 1 -44.06 -76.09 -7.34
CA MET A 1 -44.06 -74.77 -7.94
C MET A 1 -43.70 -73.71 -6.86
N ARG A 2 -42.47 -73.30 -6.84
CA ARG A 2 -41.96 -72.36 -5.84
C ARG A 2 -41.69 -71.04 -6.51
N ASN A 3 -42.53 -70.02 -6.15
CA ASN A 3 -42.34 -68.67 -6.62
C ASN A 3 -41.23 -67.99 -5.83
N VAL A 4 -40.12 -67.69 -6.50
CA VAL A 4 -39.04 -66.87 -5.89
C VAL A 4 -39.34 -65.43 -6.22
N LEU A 5 -39.66 -64.65 -5.15
CA LEU A 5 -39.87 -63.18 -5.25
C LEU A 5 -38.51 -62.48 -5.15
N LEU A 6 -38.04 -61.95 -6.28
CA LEU A 6 -36.84 -61.14 -6.30
C LEU A 6 -37.17 -59.71 -5.84
N ILE A 7 -36.68 -59.32 -4.68
CA ILE A 7 -36.74 -57.95 -4.16
C ILE A 7 -35.54 -57.17 -4.71
N PHE A 8 -35.77 -56.25 -5.63
CA PHE A 8 -34.74 -55.29 -6.06
C PHE A 8 -34.65 -54.20 -4.99
N LEU A 9 -33.52 -54.20 -4.27
CA LEU A 9 -33.16 -53.11 -3.35
C LEU A 9 -32.47 -52.00 -4.16
N THR A 10 -33.18 -50.92 -4.45
CA THR A 10 -32.60 -49.75 -5.10
C THR A 10 -31.88 -48.89 -4.03
N VAL A 11 -30.55 -48.94 -4.05
CA VAL A 11 -29.73 -48.04 -3.24
C VAL A 11 -29.71 -46.68 -3.91
N SER A 12 -30.45 -45.72 -3.35
CA SER A 12 -30.43 -44.33 -3.77
C SER A 12 -29.20 -43.63 -3.15
N LEU A 13 -28.18 -43.42 -3.97
CA LEU A 13 -26.97 -42.70 -3.57
C LEU A 13 -27.30 -41.18 -3.58
N ALA A 14 -27.63 -40.63 -2.40
CA ALA A 14 -27.79 -39.18 -2.25
C ALA A 14 -26.40 -38.51 -2.29
N VAL A 15 -26.08 -37.88 -3.39
CA VAL A 15 -24.91 -36.99 -3.50
C VAL A 15 -25.20 -35.73 -2.70
N ILE A 16 -24.67 -35.68 -1.48
CA ILE A 16 -24.66 -34.44 -0.68
C ILE A 16 -23.61 -33.50 -1.31
N CYS A 17 -24.09 -32.60 -2.14
CA CYS A 17 -23.26 -31.49 -2.66
C CYS A 17 -22.96 -30.56 -1.48
N CYS A 18 -21.78 -30.70 -0.84
CA CYS A 18 -21.29 -29.76 0.15
C CYS A 18 -21.05 -28.41 -0.55
N PHE A 19 -22.06 -27.56 -0.51
CA PHE A 19 -21.94 -26.16 -0.88
C PHE A 19 -21.12 -25.48 0.22
N SER A 20 -19.80 -25.40 0.07
CA SER A 20 -18.96 -24.54 0.92
C SER A 20 -19.38 -23.11 0.59
N PRO A 21 -19.88 -22.31 1.55
CA PRO A 21 -20.05 -20.90 1.31
C PRO A 21 -18.65 -20.34 1.01
N GLY A 22 -18.45 -19.90 -0.24
CA GLY A 22 -17.22 -19.21 -0.61
C GLY A 22 -17.03 -18.06 0.39
N LEU A 23 -15.90 -18.03 1.10
CA LEU A 23 -15.47 -16.82 1.80
C LEU A 23 -15.50 -15.72 0.73
N ALA A 24 -16.40 -14.77 0.89
CA ALA A 24 -16.34 -13.52 0.13
C ALA A 24 -14.95 -12.96 0.38
N ALA A 25 -14.11 -12.86 -0.67
CA ALA A 25 -12.82 -12.21 -0.54
C ALA A 25 -13.07 -10.82 0.02
N GLU A 26 -12.57 -10.56 1.22
CA GLU A 26 -12.65 -9.25 1.85
C GLU A 26 -12.07 -8.23 0.86
N LYS A 27 -12.86 -7.21 0.52
CA LYS A 27 -12.44 -6.21 -0.45
C LYS A 27 -11.20 -5.53 0.09
N ALA A 28 -10.07 -5.76 -0.55
CA ALA A 28 -8.82 -5.12 -0.16
C ALA A 28 -9.00 -3.60 -0.21
N GLU A 29 -8.79 -2.94 0.93
CA GLU A 29 -8.92 -1.49 1.04
C GLU A 29 -7.59 -0.81 0.79
N PRO A 30 -7.59 0.34 0.09
CA PRO A 30 -6.37 1.08 -0.20
C PRO A 30 -5.79 1.67 1.09
N VAL A 31 -4.47 1.61 1.21
CA VAL A 31 -3.73 2.28 2.29
C VAL A 31 -3.18 3.60 1.78
N ARG A 32 -3.36 4.65 2.55
CA ARG A 32 -2.70 5.94 2.36
C ARG A 32 -1.45 5.98 3.20
N HIS A 33 -0.35 6.37 2.58
CA HIS A 33 0.96 6.54 3.22
C HIS A 33 1.43 7.96 2.93
N ILE A 34 1.32 8.84 3.91
CA ILE A 34 1.80 10.20 3.81
C ILE A 34 3.17 10.31 4.45
N VAL A 35 4.09 10.91 3.72
CA VAL A 35 5.41 11.27 4.22
C VAL A 35 5.59 12.77 4.03
N ILE A 36 5.98 13.47 5.07
CA ILE A 36 6.24 14.90 5.00
C ILE A 36 7.70 15.12 5.33
N PHE A 37 8.44 15.76 4.42
CA PHE A 37 9.85 16.03 4.61
C PHE A 37 10.11 17.42 5.15
N LYS A 38 11.10 17.47 6.02
CA LYS A 38 11.78 18.68 6.45
C LYS A 38 13.15 18.75 5.78
N TYR A 39 13.38 19.83 5.08
CA TYR A 39 14.66 20.13 4.46
C TYR A 39 15.35 21.28 5.19
N SER A 40 16.68 21.32 5.07
CA SER A 40 17.47 22.44 5.59
C SER A 40 17.09 23.76 4.90
N SER A 41 17.27 24.85 5.59
CA SER A 41 16.88 26.20 5.10
C SER A 41 17.71 26.68 3.91
N ASP A 42 18.86 26.08 3.66
CA ASP A 42 19.77 26.35 2.55
C ASP A 42 19.59 25.39 1.36
N ALA A 43 18.63 24.47 1.46
CA ALA A 43 18.30 23.55 0.38
C ALA A 43 17.81 24.31 -0.86
N SER A 44 18.46 24.09 -2.00
CA SER A 44 17.99 24.67 -3.26
C SER A 44 16.80 23.90 -3.83
N GLU A 45 15.96 24.57 -4.60
CA GLU A 45 14.83 23.93 -5.31
C GLU A 45 15.31 22.77 -6.20
N GLU A 46 16.46 22.90 -6.86
CA GLU A 46 17.03 21.83 -7.68
C GLU A 46 17.38 20.58 -6.87
N GLN A 47 17.96 20.76 -5.69
CA GLN A 47 18.30 19.65 -4.79
C GLN A 47 17.02 18.95 -4.29
N ILE A 48 16.00 19.71 -3.91
CA ILE A 48 14.71 19.18 -3.48
C ILE A 48 14.04 18.44 -4.63
N GLN A 49 14.07 18.99 -5.84
CA GLN A 49 13.49 18.36 -7.02
C GLN A 49 14.14 17.01 -7.34
N LYS A 50 15.46 16.89 -7.21
CA LYS A 50 16.17 15.61 -7.37
C LYS A 50 15.68 14.54 -6.40
N VAL A 51 15.47 14.90 -5.13
CA VAL A 51 14.91 13.99 -4.13
C VAL A 51 13.46 13.61 -4.49
N THR A 52 12.66 14.60 -4.89
CA THR A 52 11.27 14.39 -5.29
C THR A 52 11.17 13.45 -6.49
N ASP A 53 11.98 13.65 -7.53
CA ASP A 53 11.99 12.80 -8.72
C ASP A 53 12.41 11.37 -8.39
N ALA A 54 13.42 11.19 -7.55
CA ALA A 54 13.84 9.89 -7.08
C ALA A 54 12.72 9.18 -6.32
N PHE A 55 12.00 9.88 -5.45
CA PHE A 55 10.87 9.34 -4.70
C PHE A 55 9.71 8.96 -5.63
N LEU A 56 9.30 9.85 -6.52
CA LEU A 56 8.23 9.60 -7.50
C LEU A 56 8.53 8.40 -8.40
N SER A 57 9.83 8.16 -8.71
CA SER A 57 10.25 7.04 -9.55
C SER A 57 9.87 5.67 -8.96
N LEU A 58 9.71 5.58 -7.64
CA LEU A 58 9.34 4.34 -6.95
C LEU A 58 8.00 3.79 -7.41
N ARG A 59 7.05 4.65 -7.82
CA ARG A 59 5.76 4.22 -8.35
C ARG A 59 5.89 3.26 -9.53
N LYS A 60 6.92 3.45 -10.36
CA LYS A 60 7.17 2.61 -11.55
C LYS A 60 8.00 1.36 -11.23
N LYS A 61 8.67 1.35 -10.09
CA LYS A 61 9.63 0.31 -9.71
C LYS A 61 9.07 -0.68 -8.69
N ILE A 62 8.08 -0.26 -7.90
CA ILE A 62 7.54 -1.05 -6.80
C ILE A 62 6.08 -1.37 -7.08
N PRO A 63 5.73 -2.67 -7.23
CA PRO A 63 4.34 -3.08 -7.43
C PRO A 63 3.43 -2.69 -6.25
N GLY A 64 2.17 -2.40 -6.56
CA GLY A 64 1.16 -2.13 -5.53
C GLY A 64 1.00 -0.66 -5.17
N ILE A 65 1.87 0.24 -5.66
CA ILE A 65 1.66 1.69 -5.58
C ILE A 65 0.69 2.09 -6.69
N THR A 66 -0.53 2.49 -6.32
CA THR A 66 -1.60 2.85 -7.25
C THR A 66 -1.73 4.36 -7.46
N GLY A 67 -1.27 5.15 -6.50
CA GLY A 67 -1.27 6.61 -6.57
C GLY A 67 -0.02 7.21 -5.92
N PHE A 68 0.39 8.36 -6.43
CA PHE A 68 1.46 9.16 -5.81
C PHE A 68 1.24 10.64 -6.14
N GLU A 69 1.03 11.43 -5.11
CA GLU A 69 0.78 12.87 -5.17
C GLU A 69 1.86 13.60 -4.36
N THR A 70 2.22 14.80 -4.79
CA THR A 70 3.18 15.65 -4.07
C THR A 70 2.68 17.08 -3.96
N GLY A 71 3.14 17.77 -2.95
CA GLY A 71 2.83 19.18 -2.77
C GLY A 71 3.75 19.86 -1.76
N VAL A 72 3.69 21.18 -1.77
CA VAL A 72 4.37 22.01 -0.78
C VAL A 72 3.32 22.60 0.16
N ASN A 73 3.62 22.61 1.46
CA ASN A 73 2.73 23.20 2.45
C ASN A 73 2.48 24.68 2.17
N ASN A 74 1.22 25.04 2.03
CA ASN A 74 0.75 26.42 1.83
C ASN A 74 -0.15 26.91 2.98
N SER A 75 -0.16 26.22 4.13
CA SER A 75 -0.96 26.60 5.28
C SER A 75 -0.42 27.89 5.92
N SER A 76 -1.30 28.86 6.13
CA SER A 76 -1.00 30.11 6.82
C SER A 76 -0.96 29.98 8.36
N LEU A 77 -1.25 28.79 8.93
CA LEU A 77 -1.35 28.60 10.36
C LEU A 77 0.00 28.55 11.08
N GLY A 78 1.10 28.37 10.38
CA GLY A 78 2.44 28.33 10.97
C GLY A 78 2.69 27.13 11.92
N LYS A 79 1.91 26.04 11.75
CA LYS A 79 1.97 24.84 12.63
C LYS A 79 2.63 23.64 11.95
N ASN A 80 3.52 23.88 11.02
CA ASN A 80 4.18 22.83 10.23
C ASN A 80 5.52 22.36 10.83
N TYR A 81 6.02 23.00 11.87
CA TYR A 81 7.27 22.62 12.58
C TYR A 81 8.48 22.44 11.64
N GLY A 82 8.48 23.15 10.50
CA GLY A 82 9.52 23.03 9.46
C GLY A 82 9.30 21.93 8.43
N PHE A 83 8.27 21.09 8.58
CA PHE A 83 7.87 20.12 7.56
C PHE A 83 7.13 20.81 6.42
N THR A 84 7.64 20.72 5.22
CA THR A 84 7.17 21.54 4.09
C THR A 84 6.76 20.74 2.86
N HIS A 85 7.39 19.61 2.57
CA HIS A 85 7.16 18.86 1.35
C HIS A 85 6.38 17.59 1.64
N VAL A 86 5.20 17.48 1.05
CA VAL A 86 4.24 16.40 1.27
C VAL A 86 4.29 15.41 0.11
N TYR A 87 4.35 14.14 0.45
CA TYR A 87 4.32 13.01 -0.48
C TYR A 87 3.25 12.04 0.00
N LEU A 88 2.20 11.86 -0.80
CA LEU A 88 1.11 10.96 -0.51
C LEU A 88 1.14 9.78 -1.48
N MET A 89 1.48 8.61 -0.99
CA MET A 89 1.32 7.36 -1.73
C MET A 89 0.01 6.67 -1.39
N THR A 90 -0.57 6.04 -2.40
CA THR A 90 -1.67 5.10 -2.23
C THR A 90 -1.20 3.72 -2.61
N PHE A 91 -1.32 2.77 -1.70
CA PHE A 91 -1.12 1.35 -1.96
C PHE A 91 -2.47 0.69 -2.21
N LYS A 92 -2.49 -0.38 -3.03
CA LYS A 92 -3.71 -1.13 -3.32
C LYS A 92 -4.31 -1.79 -2.07
N ASP A 93 -3.47 -2.14 -1.08
CA ASP A 93 -3.81 -2.81 0.17
C ASP A 93 -2.65 -2.73 1.18
N GLU A 94 -2.86 -3.21 2.40
CA GLU A 94 -1.83 -3.26 3.45
C GLU A 94 -0.65 -4.18 3.06
N ALA A 95 -0.91 -5.30 2.41
CA ALA A 95 0.14 -6.23 2.00
C ALA A 95 1.12 -5.57 1.00
N ALA A 96 0.61 -4.72 0.11
CA ALA A 96 1.44 -3.95 -0.82
C ALA A 96 2.29 -2.90 -0.08
N ARG A 97 1.72 -2.20 0.92
CA ARG A 97 2.47 -1.28 1.77
C ARG A 97 3.56 -2.00 2.55
N ASP A 98 3.25 -3.17 3.14
CA ASP A 98 4.22 -3.95 3.90
C ASP A 98 5.35 -4.50 3.03
N ALA A 99 5.04 -4.89 1.79
CA ALA A 99 6.05 -5.30 0.81
C ALA A 99 6.93 -4.14 0.32
N TYR A 100 6.40 -2.91 0.29
CA TYR A 100 7.14 -1.70 -0.06
C TYR A 100 8.23 -1.38 0.94
N LEU A 101 7.98 -1.51 2.24
CA LEU A 101 8.89 -1.07 3.30
C LEU A 101 10.30 -1.72 3.19
N PRO A 102 10.45 -3.06 3.01
CA PRO A 102 11.75 -3.70 2.81
C PRO A 102 12.18 -3.77 1.33
N HIS A 103 11.44 -3.18 0.40
CA HIS A 103 11.75 -3.32 -1.02
C HIS A 103 13.11 -2.71 -1.37
N PRO A 104 13.98 -3.38 -2.17
CA PRO A 104 15.31 -2.89 -2.49
C PRO A 104 15.34 -1.48 -3.10
N GLU A 105 14.38 -1.12 -3.95
CA GLU A 105 14.30 0.22 -4.52
C GLU A 105 13.92 1.28 -3.47
N HIS A 106 13.07 0.93 -2.49
CA HIS A 106 12.79 1.82 -1.36
C HIS A 106 14.02 1.98 -0.47
N GLU A 107 14.77 0.91 -0.21
CA GLU A 107 15.99 1.00 0.59
C GLU A 107 17.06 1.88 -0.08
N LYS A 108 17.22 1.77 -1.41
CA LYS A 108 18.09 2.69 -2.18
C LYS A 108 17.68 4.14 -2.03
N PHE A 109 16.36 4.42 -2.06
CA PHE A 109 15.86 5.77 -1.84
C PHE A 109 16.12 6.25 -0.41
N ARG A 110 15.90 5.40 0.60
CA ARG A 110 16.24 5.73 2.00
C ARG A 110 17.73 6.02 2.18
N GLU A 111 18.58 5.29 1.50
CA GLU A 111 20.03 5.54 1.50
C GLU A 111 20.38 6.88 0.85
N LEU A 112 19.72 7.22 -0.27
CA LEU A 112 19.84 8.54 -0.88
C LEU A 112 19.48 9.65 0.11
N LEU A 113 18.39 9.50 0.86
CA LEU A 113 17.97 10.46 1.88
C LEU A 113 19.00 10.58 3.02
N ARG A 114 19.45 9.43 3.56
CA ARG A 114 20.46 9.42 4.65
C ARG A 114 21.77 10.13 4.27
N ASN A 115 22.14 10.07 3.00
CA ASN A 115 23.34 10.70 2.46
C ASN A 115 23.09 12.12 1.92
N SER A 116 21.85 12.59 1.93
CA SER A 116 21.50 13.92 1.42
C SER A 116 21.82 15.00 2.47
N PRO A 117 22.64 16.00 2.15
CA PRO A 117 22.97 17.05 3.09
C PRO A 117 21.80 18.00 3.39
N ILE A 118 20.77 17.98 2.55
CA ILE A 118 19.59 18.86 2.69
C ILE A 118 18.43 18.21 3.44
N PHE A 119 18.44 16.89 3.63
CA PHE A 119 17.37 16.17 4.32
C PHE A 119 17.61 16.19 5.83
N GLU A 120 16.65 16.72 6.59
CA GLU A 120 16.73 16.77 8.05
C GLU A 120 15.89 15.68 8.71
N GLU A 121 14.61 15.57 8.33
CA GLU A 121 13.68 14.70 9.01
C GLU A 121 12.47 14.33 8.14
N SER A 122 11.78 13.24 8.49
CA SER A 122 10.50 12.86 7.92
C SER A 122 9.46 12.58 9.00
N PHE A 123 8.22 12.94 8.71
CA PHE A 123 7.04 12.57 9.48
C PHE A 123 6.19 11.63 8.63
N VAL A 124 5.77 10.48 9.18
CA VAL A 124 5.07 9.43 8.41
C VAL A 124 3.79 9.04 9.13
N VAL A 125 2.70 8.94 8.37
CA VAL A 125 1.41 8.42 8.84
C VAL A 125 0.80 7.51 7.79
N ASP A 126 0.32 6.36 8.23
CA ASP A 126 -0.45 5.42 7.42
C ASP A 126 -1.88 5.35 7.92
N TRP A 127 -2.85 5.24 7.00
CA TRP A 127 -4.24 4.99 7.35
C TRP A 127 -5.01 4.31 6.22
N VAL A 128 -6.05 3.60 6.60
CA VAL A 128 -7.10 3.15 5.68
C VAL A 128 -8.22 4.19 5.71
N PRO A 129 -8.67 4.72 4.54
CA PRO A 129 -9.77 5.68 4.52
C PRO A 129 -11.05 5.06 5.08
N HIS A 130 -11.74 5.78 5.94
CA HIS A 130 -13.10 5.45 6.39
C HIS A 130 -14.10 6.29 5.60
N GLU A 131 -15.22 5.65 5.19
CA GLU A 131 -16.36 6.35 4.59
C GLU A 131 -17.21 7.04 5.66
#